data_52071eb6e14594eba27f7c9116b4407d
#
_entry.id   52071eb6e14594eba27f7c9116b4407d
#
_cell.length_a   1.000
_cell.length_b   1.000
_cell.length_c   1.000
_cell.angle_alpha   90.00
_cell.angle_beta   90.00
_cell.angle_gamma   90.00
#
_symmetry.space_group_name_H-M   'P 1'
#
loop_
_entity.id
_entity.type
_entity.pdbx_description
1 polymer ?
#
loop_
_entity_poly.entity_id
_entity_poly.type
_entity_poly.pdbx_seq_one_letter_code
_entity_poly.pdbx_strand_id
1 'polypeptide(L)'
;MSYSTLLFDIDDTLLDFHATENRALELLFEKHGIELTDTVKDNYVKFNQSLWKKLELGEISRQELMTNRFTTFFKKEFDLNIDGLSLNREYLEFLSTGTDTIPGAKDLLSTLKKSGHKLYVVTNGIDFVQERRLRNTGFNSFFDDIFISQKIGYQKPDARFFKNVFNELSEFNPDDTLIIGDSLTSDIQGGHNANIDSIWYNPKSSPIDKKITPTYQVNKLQDILQIVG
;
A
#
# COMPACT_ATOMS: atom_id res chain seq x y z
N MET A 1 23.71 3.76 -12.81
CA MET A 1 22.63 4.73 -13.12
C MET A 1 22.23 5.33 -11.80
N SER A 2 22.04 6.63 -11.70
CA SER A 2 21.58 7.28 -10.47
C SER A 2 20.11 7.61 -10.66
N TYR A 3 19.23 7.13 -9.79
CA TYR A 3 17.81 7.43 -9.82
C TYR A 3 17.56 8.71 -9.03
N SER A 4 17.05 9.74 -9.67
CA SER A 4 16.74 11.02 -9.01
C SER A 4 15.32 11.05 -8.40
N THR A 5 14.40 10.29 -8.98
CA THR A 5 12.97 10.27 -8.66
C THR A 5 12.54 8.90 -8.14
N LEU A 6 12.04 8.85 -6.91
CA LEU A 6 11.67 7.61 -6.24
C LEU A 6 10.19 7.64 -5.86
N LEU A 7 9.43 6.68 -6.40
CA LEU A 7 8.01 6.48 -6.13
C LEU A 7 7.85 5.35 -5.11
N PHE A 8 7.38 5.65 -3.93
CA PHE A 8 7.20 4.67 -2.85
C PHE A 8 5.73 4.26 -2.71
N ASP A 9 5.49 2.97 -2.68
CA ASP A 9 4.29 2.45 -2.04
C ASP A 9 4.36 2.65 -0.52
N ILE A 10 3.22 2.51 0.18
CA ILE A 10 3.13 2.72 1.63
C ILE A 10 2.94 1.41 2.38
N ASP A 11 1.87 0.69 2.07
CA ASP A 11 1.41 -0.45 2.88
C ASP A 11 2.34 -1.65 2.69
N ASP A 12 2.86 -2.19 3.79
CA ASP A 12 3.86 -3.27 3.85
C ASP A 12 5.19 -2.95 3.12
N THR A 13 5.36 -1.68 2.69
CA THR A 13 6.61 -1.13 2.14
C THR A 13 7.26 -0.16 3.14
N LEU A 14 6.55 0.85 3.60
CA LEU A 14 7.03 1.85 4.57
C LEU A 14 6.29 1.77 5.91
N LEU A 15 4.99 1.50 5.87
CA LEU A 15 4.13 1.32 7.03
C LEU A 15 3.70 -0.14 7.13
N ASP A 16 3.77 -0.71 8.32
CA ASP A 16 3.31 -2.08 8.61
C ASP A 16 1.77 -2.11 8.60
N PHE A 17 1.22 -2.47 7.44
CA PHE A 17 -0.23 -2.59 7.28
C PHE A 17 -0.77 -3.76 8.09
N HIS A 18 -0.06 -4.89 8.15
CA HIS A 18 -0.51 -6.06 8.90
C HIS A 18 -0.67 -5.77 10.39
N ALA A 19 0.29 -5.08 11.02
CA ALA A 19 0.18 -4.67 12.42
C ALA A 19 -1.00 -3.71 12.64
N THR A 20 -1.15 -2.73 11.74
CA THR A 20 -2.25 -1.76 11.79
C THR A 20 -3.61 -2.44 11.58
N GLU A 21 -3.74 -3.35 10.60
CA GLU A 21 -4.95 -4.12 10.31
C GLU A 21 -5.38 -4.97 11.51
N ASN A 22 -4.44 -5.70 12.12
CA ASN A 22 -4.70 -6.52 13.28
C ASN A 22 -5.27 -5.69 14.43
N ARG A 23 -4.64 -4.55 14.74
CA ARG A 23 -5.12 -3.63 15.78
C ARG A 23 -6.50 -3.05 15.48
N ALA A 24 -6.74 -2.66 14.23
CA ALA A 24 -8.03 -2.14 13.81
C ALA A 24 -9.16 -3.16 13.94
N LEU A 25 -8.88 -4.43 13.64
CA LEU A 25 -9.82 -5.53 13.84
C LEU A 25 -10.09 -5.77 15.33
N GLU A 26 -9.07 -5.80 16.16
CA GLU A 26 -9.20 -5.96 17.61
C GLU A 26 -10.13 -4.88 18.19
N LEU A 27 -9.88 -3.62 17.86
CA LEU A 27 -10.71 -2.50 18.30
C LEU A 27 -12.16 -2.58 17.78
N LEU A 28 -12.34 -2.98 16.52
CA LEU A 28 -13.66 -3.13 15.93
C LEU A 28 -14.47 -4.22 16.62
N PHE A 29 -13.88 -5.40 16.80
CA PHE A 29 -14.54 -6.55 17.40
C PHE A 29 -14.84 -6.33 18.88
N GLU A 30 -13.89 -5.75 19.63
CA GLU A 30 -14.08 -5.35 21.03
C GLU A 30 -15.25 -4.37 21.18
N LYS A 31 -15.30 -3.32 20.34
CA LYS A 31 -16.37 -2.32 20.35
C LYS A 31 -17.76 -2.91 20.16
N HIS A 32 -17.87 -3.97 19.35
CA HIS A 32 -19.13 -4.65 19.05
C HIS A 32 -19.39 -5.88 19.95
N GLY A 33 -18.51 -6.17 20.93
CA GLY A 33 -18.67 -7.28 21.85
C GLY A 33 -18.61 -8.65 21.15
N ILE A 34 -17.88 -8.74 20.03
CA ILE A 34 -17.71 -9.96 19.23
C ILE A 34 -16.33 -10.52 19.53
N GLU A 35 -16.25 -11.82 19.78
CA GLU A 35 -14.98 -12.49 20.02
C GLU A 35 -14.15 -12.55 18.72
N LEU A 36 -12.93 -12.02 18.76
CA LEU A 36 -11.94 -12.14 17.68
C LEU A 36 -10.94 -13.25 18.01
N THR A 37 -11.24 -14.45 17.60
CA THR A 37 -10.27 -15.56 17.71
C THR A 37 -9.16 -15.42 16.66
N ASP A 38 -8.00 -16.06 16.87
CA ASP A 38 -6.91 -16.06 15.89
C ASP A 38 -7.37 -16.61 14.52
N THR A 39 -8.24 -17.64 14.54
CA THR A 39 -8.82 -18.21 13.32
C THR A 39 -9.66 -17.19 12.56
N VAL A 40 -10.52 -16.43 13.25
CA VAL A 40 -11.36 -15.37 12.63
C VAL A 40 -10.49 -14.27 12.06
N LYS A 41 -9.43 -13.87 12.79
CA LYS A 41 -8.46 -12.87 12.32
C LYS A 41 -7.77 -13.33 11.04
N ASP A 42 -7.22 -14.55 11.03
CA ASP A 42 -6.55 -15.11 9.84
C ASP A 42 -7.50 -15.24 8.64
N ASN A 43 -8.75 -15.64 8.88
CA ASN A 43 -9.77 -15.73 7.84
C ASN A 43 -10.08 -14.34 7.26
N TYR A 44 -10.17 -13.31 8.11
CA TYR A 44 -10.40 -11.95 7.64
C TYR A 44 -9.21 -11.43 6.80
N VAL A 45 -7.99 -11.59 7.27
CA VAL A 45 -6.79 -11.13 6.54
C VAL A 45 -6.74 -11.75 5.14
N LYS A 46 -6.91 -13.08 5.03
CA LYS A 46 -6.96 -13.78 3.74
C LYS A 46 -8.09 -13.29 2.85
N PHE A 47 -9.27 -13.09 3.44
CA PHE A 47 -10.45 -12.61 2.72
C PHE A 47 -10.22 -11.18 2.21
N ASN A 48 -9.73 -10.27 3.06
CA ASN A 48 -9.44 -8.89 2.69
C ASN A 48 -8.39 -8.79 1.58
N GLN A 49 -7.29 -9.55 1.69
CA GLN A 49 -6.27 -9.64 0.65
C GLN A 49 -6.87 -10.12 -0.69
N SER A 50 -7.80 -11.10 -0.66
CA SER A 50 -8.46 -11.57 -1.87
C SER A 50 -9.32 -10.49 -2.54
N LEU A 51 -9.97 -9.62 -1.76
CA LEU A 51 -10.76 -8.50 -2.29
C LEU A 51 -9.87 -7.42 -2.92
N TRP A 52 -8.77 -7.06 -2.26
CA TRP A 52 -7.82 -6.10 -2.83
C TRP A 52 -7.21 -6.62 -4.12
N LYS A 53 -6.87 -7.91 -4.20
CA LYS A 53 -6.39 -8.54 -5.44
C LYS A 53 -7.44 -8.49 -6.56
N LYS A 54 -8.71 -8.74 -6.25
CA LYS A 54 -9.80 -8.59 -7.24
C LYS A 54 -9.95 -7.15 -7.72
N LEU A 55 -9.80 -6.19 -6.81
CA LEU A 55 -9.81 -4.77 -7.17
C LEU A 55 -8.65 -4.42 -8.12
N GLU A 56 -7.41 -4.88 -7.83
CA GLU A 56 -6.24 -4.68 -8.70
C GLU A 56 -6.44 -5.28 -10.10
N LEU A 57 -7.12 -6.42 -10.19
CA LEU A 57 -7.45 -7.08 -11.45
C LEU A 57 -8.66 -6.45 -12.17
N GLY A 58 -9.33 -5.47 -11.55
CA GLY A 58 -10.54 -4.85 -12.10
C GLY A 58 -11.79 -5.74 -12.07
N GLU A 59 -11.76 -6.83 -11.29
CA GLU A 59 -12.89 -7.76 -11.15
C GLU A 59 -14.00 -7.19 -10.26
N ILE A 60 -13.67 -6.31 -9.34
CA ILE A 60 -14.59 -5.55 -8.49
C ILE A 60 -14.20 -4.08 -8.46
N SER A 61 -15.18 -3.22 -8.23
CA SER A 61 -14.96 -1.81 -7.98
C SER A 61 -14.56 -1.55 -6.52
N ARG A 62 -13.91 -0.40 -6.27
CA ARG A 62 -13.62 0.06 -4.91
C ARG A 62 -14.89 0.22 -4.08
N GLN A 63 -15.98 0.69 -4.69
CA GLN A 63 -17.26 0.83 -4.02
C GLN A 63 -17.81 -0.52 -3.55
N GLU A 64 -17.76 -1.54 -4.39
CA GLU A 64 -18.16 -2.91 -4.02
C GLU A 64 -17.32 -3.46 -2.89
N LEU A 65 -15.99 -3.27 -2.93
CA LEU A 65 -15.10 -3.67 -1.85
C LEU A 65 -15.52 -3.01 -0.53
N MET A 66 -15.70 -1.68 -0.51
CA MET A 66 -16.03 -0.93 0.70
C MET A 66 -17.42 -1.26 1.26
N THR A 67 -18.40 -1.52 0.39
CA THR A 67 -19.78 -1.81 0.80
C THR A 67 -19.93 -3.25 1.29
N ASN A 68 -19.28 -4.21 0.62
CA ASN A 68 -19.58 -5.63 0.79
C ASN A 68 -18.59 -6.37 1.70
N ARG A 69 -17.42 -5.79 2.00
CA ARG A 69 -16.37 -6.47 2.75
C ARG A 69 -16.87 -7.09 4.05
N PHE A 70 -17.39 -6.27 4.95
CA PHE A 70 -17.86 -6.76 6.24
C PHE A 70 -19.19 -7.51 6.15
N THR A 71 -20.13 -7.09 5.31
CA THR A 71 -21.38 -7.82 5.10
C THR A 71 -21.11 -9.26 4.68
N THR A 72 -20.24 -9.44 3.69
CA THR A 72 -19.88 -10.77 3.17
C THR A 72 -19.09 -11.58 4.19
N PHE A 73 -18.11 -10.96 4.86
CA PHE A 73 -17.30 -11.64 5.86
C PHE A 73 -18.14 -12.14 7.04
N PHE A 74 -18.96 -11.26 7.62
CA PHE A 74 -19.79 -11.63 8.77
C PHE A 74 -20.89 -12.63 8.45
N LYS A 75 -21.45 -12.55 7.23
CA LYS A 75 -22.40 -13.58 6.78
C LYS A 75 -21.74 -14.93 6.66
N LYS A 76 -20.52 -14.99 6.12
CA LYS A 76 -19.78 -16.24 5.92
C LYS A 76 -19.25 -16.84 7.24
N GLU A 77 -18.72 -16.00 8.12
CA GLU A 77 -18.02 -16.45 9.32
C GLU A 77 -18.96 -16.74 10.48
N PHE A 78 -20.02 -15.94 10.61
CA PHE A 78 -20.92 -15.97 11.77
C PHE A 78 -22.40 -16.21 11.44
N ASP A 79 -22.75 -16.34 10.17
CA ASP A 79 -24.14 -16.34 9.67
C ASP A 79 -24.96 -15.10 10.09
N LEU A 80 -24.28 -13.97 10.32
CA LEU A 80 -24.90 -12.71 10.75
C LEU A 80 -25.15 -11.77 9.56
N ASN A 81 -26.32 -11.13 9.56
CA ASN A 81 -26.63 -10.01 8.67
C ASN A 81 -26.38 -8.71 9.42
N ILE A 82 -25.42 -7.92 8.96
CA ILE A 82 -24.98 -6.68 9.60
C ILE A 82 -24.98 -5.51 8.60
N ASP A 83 -24.96 -4.29 9.11
CA ASP A 83 -24.62 -3.11 8.32
C ASP A 83 -23.10 -3.06 8.07
N GLY A 84 -22.66 -3.76 7.05
CA GLY A 84 -21.25 -3.85 6.71
C GLY A 84 -20.65 -2.52 6.29
N LEU A 85 -21.45 -1.58 5.79
CA LEU A 85 -20.94 -0.25 5.43
C LEU A 85 -20.61 0.57 6.69
N SER A 86 -21.43 0.51 7.71
CA SER A 86 -21.14 1.14 9.01
C SER A 86 -19.88 0.56 9.65
N LEU A 87 -19.78 -0.78 9.72
CA LEU A 87 -18.58 -1.43 10.22
C LEU A 87 -17.33 -1.08 9.42
N ASN A 88 -17.46 -0.98 8.10
CA ASN A 88 -16.34 -0.59 7.26
C ASN A 88 -15.84 0.83 7.57
N ARG A 89 -16.74 1.77 7.83
CA ARG A 89 -16.35 3.13 8.23
C ARG A 89 -15.60 3.13 9.56
N GLU A 90 -16.10 2.41 10.56
CA GLU A 90 -15.44 2.29 11.85
C GLU A 90 -14.05 1.63 11.74
N TYR A 91 -13.96 0.55 10.98
CA TYR A 91 -12.70 -0.11 10.69
C TYR A 91 -11.67 0.83 10.04
N LEU A 92 -12.08 1.63 9.05
CA LEU A 92 -11.20 2.60 8.40
C LEU A 92 -10.77 3.73 9.36
N GLU A 93 -11.64 4.15 10.28
CA GLU A 93 -11.25 5.10 11.34
C GLU A 93 -10.17 4.49 12.25
N PHE A 94 -10.32 3.23 12.69
CA PHE A 94 -9.28 2.55 13.47
C PHE A 94 -7.99 2.36 12.66
N LEU A 95 -8.05 1.94 11.40
CA LEU A 95 -6.88 1.85 10.51
C LEU A 95 -6.14 3.18 10.42
N SER A 96 -6.87 4.29 10.33
CA SER A 96 -6.28 5.62 10.16
C SER A 96 -5.44 6.08 11.36
N THR A 97 -5.58 5.42 12.51
CA THR A 97 -4.79 5.72 13.72
C THR A 97 -3.44 4.97 13.76
N GLY A 98 -3.21 4.02 12.86
CA GLY A 98 -2.00 3.20 12.84
C GLY A 98 -0.73 4.01 12.61
N THR A 99 0.29 3.68 13.40
CA THR A 99 1.61 4.34 13.36
C THR A 99 2.77 3.35 13.24
N ASP A 100 2.42 2.08 13.01
CA ASP A 100 3.40 1.01 12.87
C ASP A 100 4.19 1.20 11.56
N THR A 101 5.53 1.17 11.65
CA THR A 101 6.41 1.39 10.50
C THR A 101 7.26 0.16 10.22
N ILE A 102 7.58 -0.05 8.95
CA ILE A 102 8.56 -1.07 8.57
C ILE A 102 9.94 -0.68 9.13
N PRO A 103 10.67 -1.62 9.76
CA PRO A 103 11.98 -1.35 10.32
C PRO A 103 12.93 -0.71 9.30
N GLY A 104 13.53 0.44 9.67
CA GLY A 104 14.45 1.19 8.83
C GLY A 104 13.82 2.14 7.82
N ALA A 105 12.49 2.18 7.68
CA ALA A 105 11.80 3.07 6.73
C ALA A 105 12.15 4.56 6.97
N LYS A 106 12.11 5.00 8.21
CA LYS A 106 12.43 6.39 8.57
C LYS A 106 13.87 6.76 8.21
N ASP A 107 14.83 5.89 8.52
CA ASP A 107 16.23 6.12 8.25
C ASP A 107 16.52 6.14 6.75
N LEU A 108 15.89 5.23 5.99
CA LEU A 108 15.96 5.24 4.54
C LEU A 108 15.46 6.57 3.97
N LEU A 109 14.23 6.98 4.28
CA LEU A 109 13.63 8.22 3.77
C LEU A 109 14.47 9.45 4.13
N SER A 110 14.98 9.51 5.38
CA SER A 110 15.86 10.60 5.84
C SER A 110 17.15 10.65 5.03
N THR A 111 17.76 9.50 4.75
CA THR A 111 19.01 9.42 3.98
C THR A 111 18.79 9.85 2.54
N LEU A 112 17.76 9.31 1.87
CA LEU A 112 17.42 9.65 0.50
C LEU A 112 17.14 11.15 0.33
N LYS A 113 16.36 11.73 1.25
CA LYS A 113 16.05 13.18 1.21
C LYS A 113 17.30 14.04 1.37
N LYS A 114 18.22 13.67 2.28
CA LYS A 114 19.51 14.35 2.46
C LYS A 114 20.42 14.22 1.24
N SER A 115 20.34 13.12 0.53
CA SER A 115 21.09 12.89 -0.73
C SER A 115 20.48 13.59 -1.94
N GLY A 116 19.35 14.31 -1.78
CA GLY A 116 18.77 15.15 -2.83
C GLY A 116 17.76 14.43 -3.73
N HIS A 117 17.37 13.19 -3.40
CA HIS A 117 16.33 12.50 -4.18
C HIS A 117 14.97 13.17 -4.02
N LYS A 118 14.19 13.17 -5.10
CA LYS A 118 12.76 13.49 -5.10
C LYS A 118 11.98 12.26 -4.65
N LEU A 119 11.19 12.39 -3.58
CA LEU A 119 10.45 11.28 -3.01
C LEU A 119 8.94 11.53 -3.16
N TYR A 120 8.25 10.57 -3.72
CA TYR A 120 6.81 10.62 -3.93
C TYR A 120 6.13 9.38 -3.39
N VAL A 121 4.92 9.53 -2.87
CA VAL A 121 4.05 8.41 -2.53
C VAL A 121 3.16 8.05 -3.71
N VAL A 122 3.03 6.75 -3.99
CA VAL A 122 2.08 6.18 -4.97
C VAL A 122 1.32 5.02 -4.32
N THR A 123 0.07 5.23 -3.91
CA THR A 123 -0.68 4.24 -3.13
C THR A 123 -2.08 3.95 -3.66
N ASN A 124 -2.50 2.66 -3.54
CA ASN A 124 -3.87 2.22 -3.78
C ASN A 124 -4.77 2.33 -2.55
N GLY A 125 -4.23 2.74 -1.41
CA GLY A 125 -4.96 2.85 -0.15
C GLY A 125 -6.09 3.87 -0.15
N ILE A 126 -6.83 3.92 0.95
CA ILE A 126 -7.94 4.84 1.16
C ILE A 126 -7.40 6.21 1.56
N ASP A 127 -7.86 7.25 0.89
CA ASP A 127 -7.36 8.61 0.96
C ASP A 127 -7.13 9.11 2.40
N PHE A 128 -8.20 9.29 3.18
CA PHE A 128 -8.06 9.83 4.54
C PHE A 128 -7.25 8.92 5.48
N VAL A 129 -7.25 7.59 5.23
CA VAL A 129 -6.48 6.62 6.01
C VAL A 129 -4.98 6.86 5.77
N GLN A 130 -4.57 6.93 4.50
CA GLN A 130 -3.16 7.14 4.15
C GLN A 130 -2.66 8.50 4.60
N GLU A 131 -3.45 9.56 4.41
CA GLU A 131 -3.07 10.90 4.86
C GLU A 131 -2.87 10.98 6.38
N ARG A 132 -3.78 10.36 7.16
CA ARG A 132 -3.66 10.36 8.62
C ARG A 132 -2.46 9.53 9.08
N ARG A 133 -2.25 8.33 8.52
CA ARG A 133 -1.12 7.46 8.88
C ARG A 133 0.22 8.13 8.56
N LEU A 134 0.37 8.72 7.38
CA LEU A 134 1.58 9.48 7.01
C LEU A 134 1.83 10.65 7.95
N ARG A 135 0.78 11.38 8.34
CA ARG A 135 0.88 12.50 9.28
C ARG A 135 1.24 12.01 10.69
N ASN A 136 0.58 10.97 11.19
CA ASN A 136 0.80 10.44 12.53
C ASN A 136 2.22 9.87 12.71
N THR A 137 2.80 9.30 11.66
CA THR A 137 4.19 8.82 11.64
C THR A 137 5.22 9.91 11.37
N GLY A 138 4.76 11.09 10.92
CA GLY A 138 5.64 12.18 10.47
C GLY A 138 6.27 11.93 9.09
N PHE A 139 5.88 10.85 8.40
CA PHE A 139 6.48 10.48 7.10
C PHE A 139 6.09 11.45 5.98
N ASN A 140 4.94 12.12 6.10
CA ASN A 140 4.52 13.14 5.13
C ASN A 140 5.58 14.21 4.87
N SER A 141 6.46 14.51 5.85
CA SER A 141 7.51 15.54 5.72
C SER A 141 8.67 15.12 4.81
N PHE A 142 8.80 13.84 4.46
CA PHE A 142 9.85 13.36 3.56
C PHE A 142 9.46 13.47 2.08
N PHE A 143 8.17 13.49 1.78
CA PHE A 143 7.67 13.41 0.40
C PHE A 143 7.44 14.79 -0.20
N ASP A 144 7.78 14.91 -1.48
CA ASP A 144 7.52 16.11 -2.28
C ASP A 144 6.05 16.17 -2.69
N ASP A 145 5.41 14.99 -2.95
CA ASP A 145 3.95 14.88 -3.14
C ASP A 145 3.43 13.46 -2.81
N ILE A 146 2.08 13.33 -2.71
CA ILE A 146 1.39 12.10 -2.31
C ILE A 146 0.26 11.81 -3.31
N PHE A 147 0.44 10.76 -4.09
CA PHE A 147 -0.49 10.32 -5.13
C PHE A 147 -1.33 9.14 -4.66
N ILE A 148 -2.61 9.39 -4.43
CA ILE A 148 -3.56 8.40 -3.95
C ILE A 148 -4.52 8.04 -5.08
N SER A 149 -4.65 6.75 -5.39
CA SER A 149 -5.45 6.25 -6.51
C SER A 149 -6.91 6.72 -6.47
N GLN A 150 -7.47 6.91 -5.28
CA GLN A 150 -8.84 7.37 -5.09
C GLN A 150 -9.02 8.82 -5.60
N LYS A 151 -8.02 9.68 -5.44
CA LYS A 151 -8.04 11.06 -5.94
C LYS A 151 -7.81 11.12 -7.45
N ILE A 152 -6.93 10.26 -7.95
CA ILE A 152 -6.58 10.20 -9.39
C ILE A 152 -7.71 9.57 -10.22
N GLY A 153 -8.51 8.65 -9.64
CA GLY A 153 -9.54 7.90 -10.35
C GLY A 153 -9.04 6.65 -11.09
N TYR A 154 -7.74 6.40 -11.06
CA TYR A 154 -7.08 5.19 -11.55
C TYR A 154 -6.18 4.63 -10.46
N GLN A 155 -5.90 3.33 -10.50
CA GLN A 155 -5.08 2.65 -9.49
C GLN A 155 -3.92 1.86 -10.12
N LYS A 156 -2.85 1.63 -9.38
CA LYS A 156 -1.79 0.70 -9.78
C LYS A 156 -2.39 -0.69 -10.01
N PRO A 157 -2.05 -1.43 -11.06
CA PRO A 157 -0.96 -1.20 -12.03
C PRO A 157 -1.40 -0.47 -13.31
N ASP A 158 -2.55 0.21 -13.36
CA ASP A 158 -3.05 0.90 -14.55
C ASP A 158 -2.07 1.99 -15.00
N ALA A 159 -1.63 1.95 -16.25
CA ALA A 159 -0.73 2.95 -16.82
C ALA A 159 -1.30 4.39 -16.75
N ARG A 160 -2.62 4.55 -16.73
CA ARG A 160 -3.28 5.86 -16.57
C ARG A 160 -3.03 6.47 -15.20
N PHE A 161 -2.89 5.65 -14.14
CA PHE A 161 -2.48 6.13 -12.83
C PHE A 161 -1.10 6.80 -12.93
N PHE A 162 -0.11 6.11 -13.47
CA PHE A 162 1.25 6.63 -13.60
C PHE A 162 1.34 7.83 -14.55
N LYS A 163 0.57 7.83 -15.65
CA LYS A 163 0.49 9.00 -16.53
C LYS A 163 0.04 10.26 -15.79
N ASN A 164 -0.95 10.14 -14.88
CA ASN A 164 -1.39 11.27 -14.05
C ASN A 164 -0.28 11.66 -13.06
N VAL A 165 0.37 10.71 -12.40
CA VAL A 165 1.51 11.00 -11.52
C VAL A 165 2.59 11.77 -12.28
N PHE A 166 3.04 11.28 -13.42
CA PHE A 166 4.12 11.91 -14.19
C PHE A 166 3.79 13.32 -14.71
N ASN A 167 2.52 13.62 -14.99
CA ASN A 167 2.09 14.95 -15.41
C ASN A 167 2.22 15.99 -14.27
N GLU A 168 2.18 15.56 -13.00
CA GLU A 168 2.32 16.42 -11.83
C GLU A 168 3.78 16.59 -11.39
N LEU A 169 4.70 15.73 -11.88
CA LEU A 169 6.12 15.87 -11.58
C LEU A 169 6.72 17.05 -12.34
N SER A 170 7.44 17.91 -11.66
CA SER A 170 8.08 19.08 -12.25
C SER A 170 9.13 18.73 -13.34
N GLU A 171 9.77 17.58 -13.17
CA GLU A 171 10.75 17.00 -14.09
C GLU A 171 10.57 15.49 -14.05
N PHE A 172 10.11 14.90 -15.14
CA PHE A 172 9.96 13.46 -15.27
C PHE A 172 10.88 12.92 -16.35
N ASN A 173 11.71 11.95 -15.94
CA ASN A 173 12.53 11.16 -16.87
C ASN A 173 12.39 9.68 -16.47
N PRO A 174 11.87 8.81 -17.36
CA PRO A 174 11.70 7.39 -17.04
C PRO A 174 13.01 6.68 -16.71
N ASP A 175 14.14 7.10 -17.30
CA ASP A 175 15.44 6.45 -17.12
C ASP A 175 16.08 6.71 -15.74
N ASP A 176 15.58 7.69 -15.00
CA ASP A 176 16.03 8.02 -13.63
C ASP A 176 14.91 7.94 -12.58
N THR A 177 13.78 7.38 -12.97
CA THR A 177 12.61 7.16 -12.09
C THR A 177 12.49 5.70 -11.70
N LEU A 178 12.25 5.44 -10.43
CA LEU A 178 12.18 4.10 -9.85
C LEU A 178 10.95 3.96 -8.95
N ILE A 179 10.18 2.88 -9.09
CA ILE A 179 9.12 2.52 -8.15
C ILE A 179 9.62 1.48 -7.14
N ILE A 180 9.27 1.67 -5.88
CA ILE A 180 9.60 0.76 -4.76
C ILE A 180 8.31 0.31 -4.10
N GLY A 181 8.07 -1.00 -4.03
CA GLY A 181 6.88 -1.56 -3.38
C GLY A 181 7.01 -3.05 -3.11
N ASP A 182 6.07 -3.58 -2.34
CA ASP A 182 6.02 -5.00 -1.93
C ASP A 182 5.15 -5.87 -2.85
N SER A 183 4.26 -5.26 -3.64
CA SER A 183 3.29 -5.98 -4.48
C SER A 183 3.79 -6.20 -5.90
N LEU A 184 3.97 -7.48 -6.30
CA LEU A 184 4.28 -7.81 -7.70
C LEU A 184 3.19 -7.36 -8.67
N THR A 185 1.90 -7.52 -8.30
CA THR A 185 0.76 -7.25 -9.19
C THR A 185 0.40 -5.78 -9.27
N SER A 186 0.76 -4.99 -8.29
CA SER A 186 0.46 -3.55 -8.20
C SER A 186 1.69 -2.70 -8.57
N ASP A 187 2.77 -2.82 -7.79
CA ASP A 187 3.93 -1.93 -7.91
C ASP A 187 4.84 -2.34 -9.06
N ILE A 188 5.23 -3.62 -9.09
CA ILE A 188 6.19 -4.09 -10.10
C ILE A 188 5.56 -4.13 -11.48
N GLN A 189 4.34 -4.68 -11.57
CA GLN A 189 3.57 -4.63 -12.82
C GLN A 189 3.27 -3.18 -13.22
N GLY A 190 3.02 -2.31 -12.24
CA GLY A 190 2.83 -0.88 -12.46
C GLY A 190 4.05 -0.21 -13.06
N GLY A 191 5.24 -0.49 -12.53
CA GLY A 191 6.52 -0.03 -13.10
C GLY A 191 6.70 -0.49 -14.55
N HIS A 192 6.43 -1.77 -14.84
CA HIS A 192 6.45 -2.29 -16.22
C HIS A 192 5.48 -1.54 -17.14
N ASN A 193 4.23 -1.34 -16.69
CA ASN A 193 3.21 -0.66 -17.50
C ASN A 193 3.52 0.83 -17.71
N ALA A 194 4.33 1.40 -16.84
CA ALA A 194 4.78 2.80 -16.88
C ALA A 194 6.16 2.97 -17.57
N ASN A 195 6.82 1.87 -17.96
CA ASN A 195 8.17 1.83 -18.52
C ASN A 195 9.22 2.52 -17.61
N ILE A 196 9.15 2.27 -16.31
CA ILE A 196 10.15 2.68 -15.32
C ILE A 196 10.70 1.47 -14.60
N ASP A 197 11.91 1.59 -14.04
CA ASP A 197 12.52 0.56 -13.24
C ASP A 197 11.78 0.32 -11.92
N SER A 198 11.95 -0.87 -11.33
CA SER A 198 11.25 -1.26 -10.12
C SER A 198 12.14 -2.00 -9.12
N ILE A 199 11.94 -1.72 -7.84
CA ILE A 199 12.47 -2.53 -6.72
C ILE A 199 11.32 -3.26 -6.06
N TRP A 200 11.40 -4.58 -6.03
CA TRP A 200 10.51 -5.39 -5.21
C TRP A 200 11.07 -5.54 -3.79
N TYR A 201 10.40 -4.94 -2.83
CA TYR A 201 10.67 -5.16 -1.41
C TYR A 201 10.05 -6.50 -0.98
N ASN A 202 10.88 -7.51 -0.77
CA ASN A 202 10.47 -8.89 -0.50
C ASN A 202 11.11 -9.45 0.78
N PRO A 203 10.73 -8.94 1.97
CA PRO A 203 11.36 -9.34 3.23
C PRO A 203 11.15 -10.81 3.57
N LYS A 204 10.10 -11.44 3.04
CA LYS A 204 9.76 -12.84 3.28
C LYS A 204 10.45 -13.80 2.30
N SER A 205 11.25 -13.30 1.37
CA SER A 205 11.87 -14.11 0.30
C SER A 205 10.86 -14.97 -0.47
N SER A 206 9.68 -14.43 -0.72
CA SER A 206 8.64 -15.09 -1.50
C SER A 206 9.15 -15.40 -2.91
N PRO A 207 8.71 -16.50 -3.54
CA PRO A 207 9.13 -16.84 -4.88
C PRO A 207 8.65 -15.80 -5.90
N ILE A 208 9.50 -15.48 -6.87
CA ILE A 208 9.16 -14.58 -7.97
C ILE A 208 8.13 -15.26 -8.88
N ASP A 209 7.06 -14.55 -9.20
CA ASP A 209 6.21 -14.94 -10.32
C ASP A 209 7.00 -14.72 -11.61
N LYS A 210 7.26 -15.79 -12.38
CA LYS A 210 8.03 -15.73 -13.64
C LYS A 210 7.44 -14.79 -14.69
N LYS A 211 6.20 -14.34 -14.50
CA LYS A 211 5.51 -13.42 -15.42
C LYS A 211 5.76 -11.95 -15.10
N ILE A 212 6.13 -11.64 -13.84
CA ILE A 212 6.34 -10.27 -13.37
C ILE A 212 7.72 -10.22 -12.71
N THR A 213 8.72 -9.73 -13.44
CA THR A 213 10.11 -9.69 -12.98
C THR A 213 10.48 -8.25 -12.60
N PRO A 214 10.85 -7.97 -11.34
CA PRO A 214 11.34 -6.65 -10.95
C PRO A 214 12.71 -6.37 -11.57
N THR A 215 13.09 -5.09 -11.74
CA THR A 215 14.45 -4.70 -12.11
C THR A 215 15.43 -5.08 -10.99
N TYR A 216 15.04 -4.83 -9.74
CA TYR A 216 15.80 -5.19 -8.56
C TYR A 216 14.90 -5.83 -7.50
N GLN A 217 15.49 -6.63 -6.62
CA GLN A 217 14.82 -7.17 -5.44
C GLN A 217 15.68 -6.91 -4.20
N VAL A 218 15.04 -6.51 -3.11
CA VAL A 218 15.69 -6.32 -1.82
C VAL A 218 14.86 -6.96 -0.70
N ASN A 219 15.55 -7.46 0.33
CA ASN A 219 14.89 -8.03 1.51
C ASN A 219 14.91 -7.07 2.70
N LYS A 220 15.74 -6.03 2.62
CA LYS A 220 15.84 -4.96 3.63
C LYS A 220 15.75 -3.60 2.95
N LEU A 221 15.06 -2.66 3.56
CA LEU A 221 14.92 -1.32 3.01
C LEU A 221 16.25 -0.59 2.82
N GLN A 222 17.24 -0.84 3.69
CA GLN A 222 18.57 -0.22 3.60
C GLN A 222 19.33 -0.61 2.33
N ASP A 223 19.05 -1.79 1.76
CA ASP A 223 19.71 -2.26 0.54
C ASP A 223 19.34 -1.39 -0.68
N ILE A 224 18.24 -0.66 -0.61
CA ILE A 224 17.80 0.32 -1.62
C ILE A 224 18.88 1.40 -1.84
N LEU A 225 19.56 1.84 -0.77
CA LEU A 225 20.61 2.86 -0.86
C LEU A 225 21.79 2.47 -1.77
N GLN A 226 22.06 1.16 -1.91
CA GLN A 226 23.12 0.66 -2.78
C GLN A 226 22.72 0.67 -4.27
N ILE A 227 21.40 0.70 -4.53
CA ILE A 227 20.85 0.68 -5.90
C ILE A 227 20.67 2.09 -6.43
N VAL A 228 20.21 3.01 -5.58
CA VAL A 228 19.88 4.36 -6.05
C VAL A 228 21.07 5.32 -6.10
N GLY A 229 22.19 4.95 -5.48
CA GLY A 229 23.47 5.65 -5.58
C GLY A 229 23.77 6.52 -4.43
#